data_46c7dcd6af984fa5ead782db5afa7389
#
_entry.id   46c7dcd6af984fa5ead782db5afa7389
#
_cell.length_a   1.000
_cell.length_b   1.000
_cell.length_c   1.000
_cell.angle_alpha   90.00
_cell.angle_beta   90.00
_cell.angle_gamma   90.00
#
_symmetry.space_group_name_H-M   'P 1'
#
loop_
_entity.id
_entity.type
_entity.pdbx_description
1 polymer ?
#
loop_
_entity_poly.entity_id
_entity_poly.type
_entity_poly.pdbx_seq_one_letter_code
_entity_poly.pdbx_strand_id
1 'polypeptide(L)'
;DRNTKKILTFSDTQKGTKEGVIEEIDIDDPHADEIMDPEQKEQLMEEIELLDGASAEFSQEEVSKGQLTPVFFGSALTNFGVETFLEHFLKMTTSPLPRTADCGPIDPMSDDFSAFVFKIQANMNKAHRDRIAFMRICSGKFDATKEVYHVQGDKKMRLLQPQQMMAESRHVVDEAYAGDIIGVFDPGIFSIGDTICTPGKKFAFEGIPTFAPEHFARVRQIDTMKRKQFVKGINQIAQEGAIQIFQEFNTGMEEIIVGVV
;
A
#
# COMPACT_ATOMS: atom_id res chain seq x y z
N ASP A 1 14.52 21.19 12.51
CA ASP A 1 14.87 20.71 11.17
C ASP A 1 16.38 20.80 10.96
N ARG A 2 17.04 19.67 10.78
CA ARG A 2 18.49 19.58 10.62
C ARG A 2 18.99 20.27 9.34
N ASN A 3 18.23 20.21 8.25
CA ASN A 3 18.66 20.77 6.97
C ASN A 3 18.59 22.29 6.95
N THR A 4 17.55 22.87 7.57
CA THR A 4 17.33 24.31 7.61
C THR A 4 17.92 24.98 8.86
N LYS A 5 18.37 24.19 9.85
CA LYS A 5 18.82 24.64 11.17
C LYS A 5 17.76 25.47 11.90
N LYS A 6 16.47 25.13 11.68
CA LYS A 6 15.34 25.80 12.32
C LYS A 6 14.72 24.93 13.40
N ILE A 7 14.28 25.56 14.46
CA ILE A 7 13.49 24.98 15.55
C ILE A 7 12.02 25.15 15.16
N LEU A 8 11.29 24.04 15.18
CA LEU A 8 9.85 24.01 14.94
C LEU A 8 9.15 23.83 16.28
N THR A 9 8.34 24.78 16.69
CA THR A 9 7.55 24.68 17.92
C THR A 9 6.09 24.37 17.60
N PHE A 10 5.48 23.56 18.42
CA PHE A 10 4.09 23.14 18.25
C PHE A 10 3.29 23.53 19.49
N SER A 11 2.10 24.12 19.29
CA SER A 11 1.18 24.37 20.38
C SER A 11 0.55 23.07 20.87
N ASP A 12 0.29 23.00 22.18
CA ASP A 12 -0.45 21.88 22.78
C ASP A 12 -1.87 21.82 22.19
N THR A 13 -2.10 20.85 21.33
CA THR A 13 -3.43 20.59 20.80
C THR A 13 -4.17 19.60 21.69
N GLN A 14 -5.20 20.06 22.36
CA GLN A 14 -6.04 19.16 23.14
C GLN A 14 -6.68 18.12 22.20
N LYS A 15 -6.23 16.86 22.29
CA LYS A 15 -6.78 15.67 21.63
C LYS A 15 -6.82 15.73 20.08
N GLY A 16 -5.86 16.40 19.44
CA GLY A 16 -5.74 16.37 17.98
C GLY A 16 -6.90 17.05 17.21
N THR A 17 -7.71 17.86 17.87
CA THR A 17 -8.91 18.50 17.29
C THR A 17 -8.66 19.89 16.72
N LYS A 18 -7.48 20.47 16.90
CA LYS A 18 -7.10 21.78 16.34
C LYS A 18 -5.75 21.67 15.66
N GLU A 19 -5.59 22.38 14.56
CA GLU A 19 -4.30 22.59 13.92
C GLU A 19 -3.35 23.27 14.94
N GLY A 20 -2.17 22.70 15.14
CA GLY A 20 -1.13 23.34 15.93
C GLY A 20 -0.57 24.53 15.17
N VAL A 21 -0.39 25.66 15.82
CA VAL A 21 0.37 26.76 15.22
C VAL A 21 1.84 26.35 15.21
N ILE A 22 2.44 26.31 14.03
CA ILE A 22 3.87 26.05 13.87
C ILE A 22 4.58 27.40 13.83
N GLU A 23 5.47 27.61 14.78
CA GLU A 23 6.41 28.72 14.77
C GLU A 23 7.77 28.17 14.34
N GLU A 24 8.37 28.76 13.34
CA GLU A 24 9.72 28.44 12.86
C GLU A 24 10.69 29.51 13.34
N ILE A 25 11.68 29.09 14.12
CA ILE A 25 12.67 29.98 14.70
C ILE A 25 14.04 29.50 14.26
N ASP A 26 14.88 30.44 13.81
CA ASP A 26 16.27 30.14 13.52
C ASP A 26 17.00 29.77 14.83
N ILE A 27 17.87 28.76 14.78
CA ILE A 27 18.59 28.30 15.99
C ILE A 27 19.50 29.41 16.59
N ASP A 28 19.93 30.34 15.75
CA ASP A 28 20.77 31.48 16.13
C ASP A 28 19.95 32.72 16.55
N ASP A 29 18.62 32.67 16.45
CA ASP A 29 17.75 33.76 16.88
C ASP A 29 17.77 33.90 18.44
N PRO A 30 17.87 35.11 18.99
CA PRO A 30 17.76 35.32 20.43
C PRO A 30 16.49 34.76 21.08
N HIS A 31 15.39 34.65 20.30
CA HIS A 31 14.14 34.06 20.78
C HIS A 31 14.26 32.54 21.02
N ALA A 32 15.19 31.86 20.37
CA ALA A 32 15.49 30.46 20.65
C ALA A 32 15.96 30.25 22.12
N ASP A 33 16.67 31.23 22.69
CA ASP A 33 17.14 31.16 24.06
C ASP A 33 16.03 31.37 25.11
N GLU A 34 14.87 31.87 24.69
CA GLU A 34 13.68 31.99 25.56
C GLU A 34 12.87 30.68 25.60
N ILE A 35 13.00 29.85 24.58
CA ILE A 35 12.21 28.62 24.41
C ILE A 35 12.98 27.39 24.89
N MET A 36 14.29 27.43 24.82
CA MET A 36 15.17 26.29 25.10
C MET A 36 16.23 26.68 26.14
N ASP A 37 16.45 25.80 27.12
CA ASP A 37 17.54 25.98 28.05
C ASP A 37 18.90 25.97 27.33
N PRO A 38 19.88 26.77 27.80
CA PRO A 38 21.22 26.81 27.22
C PRO A 38 21.88 25.43 27.10
N GLU A 39 21.72 24.56 28.11
CA GLU A 39 22.25 23.18 28.07
C GLU A 39 21.59 22.33 26.95
N GLN A 40 20.28 22.49 26.77
CA GLN A 40 19.55 21.80 25.67
C GLN A 40 19.99 22.30 24.29
N LYS A 41 20.22 23.60 24.16
CA LYS A 41 20.69 24.21 22.90
C LYS A 41 22.11 23.73 22.57
N GLU A 42 23.02 23.71 23.55
CA GLU A 42 24.38 23.19 23.38
C GLU A 42 24.35 21.72 22.96
N GLN A 43 23.60 20.88 23.69
CA GLN A 43 23.42 19.48 23.35
C GLN A 43 22.86 19.28 21.92
N LEU A 44 21.84 20.05 21.55
CA LEU A 44 21.25 19.98 20.21
C LEU A 44 22.27 20.31 19.12
N MET A 45 23.10 21.33 19.33
CA MET A 45 24.14 21.74 18.40
C MET A 45 25.21 20.64 18.23
N GLU A 46 25.68 20.06 19.36
CA GLU A 46 26.64 18.96 19.37
C GLU A 46 26.10 17.73 18.61
N GLU A 47 24.83 17.37 18.87
CA GLU A 47 24.16 16.24 18.20
C GLU A 47 23.98 16.49 16.70
N ILE A 48 23.67 17.72 16.30
CA ILE A 48 23.57 18.09 14.88
C ILE A 48 24.95 17.98 14.22
N GLU A 49 26.01 18.49 14.83
CA GLU A 49 27.36 18.40 14.30
C GLU A 49 27.82 16.93 14.15
N LEU A 50 27.53 16.11 15.17
CA LEU A 50 27.82 14.69 15.12
C LEU A 50 27.09 14.00 13.95
N LEU A 51 25.79 14.28 13.78
CA LEU A 51 24.99 13.72 12.71
C LEU A 51 25.43 14.22 11.32
N ASP A 52 25.82 15.50 11.21
CA ASP A 52 26.32 16.07 9.96
C ASP A 52 27.64 15.40 9.52
N GLY A 53 28.47 14.99 10.50
CA GLY A 53 29.71 14.26 10.25
C GLY A 53 29.57 12.75 10.04
N ALA A 54 28.55 12.11 10.63
CA ALA A 54 28.44 10.65 10.70
C ALA A 54 27.30 10.06 9.87
N SER A 55 26.31 10.85 9.42
CA SER A 55 25.17 10.35 8.65
C SER A 55 25.19 10.86 7.21
N ALA A 56 24.40 10.21 6.35
CA ALA A 56 24.24 10.62 4.97
C ALA A 56 23.60 12.01 4.88
N GLU A 57 24.06 12.82 3.92
CA GLU A 57 23.44 14.08 3.55
C GLU A 57 22.09 13.82 2.88
N PHE A 58 21.11 14.71 3.10
CA PHE A 58 19.80 14.56 2.48
C PHE A 58 19.89 14.72 0.96
N SER A 59 19.39 13.75 0.24
CA SER A 59 19.28 13.75 -1.21
C SER A 59 17.91 13.27 -1.65
N GLN A 60 17.14 14.17 -2.28
CA GLN A 60 15.83 13.85 -2.87
C GLN A 60 15.93 12.72 -3.90
N GLU A 61 17.02 12.67 -4.66
CA GLU A 61 17.25 11.64 -5.66
C GLU A 61 17.46 10.26 -5.02
N GLU A 62 18.24 10.18 -3.95
CA GLU A 62 18.48 8.93 -3.22
C GLU A 62 17.21 8.46 -2.49
N VAL A 63 16.42 9.38 -1.94
CA VAL A 63 15.10 9.06 -1.36
C VAL A 63 14.18 8.47 -2.42
N SER A 64 14.11 9.08 -3.60
CA SER A 64 13.26 8.59 -4.69
C SER A 64 13.67 7.22 -5.23
N LYS A 65 14.97 6.88 -5.13
CA LYS A 65 15.52 5.56 -5.48
C LYS A 65 15.43 4.52 -4.34
N GLY A 66 14.95 4.93 -3.16
CA GLY A 66 14.90 4.07 -1.98
C GLY A 66 16.28 3.76 -1.37
N GLN A 67 17.31 4.55 -1.67
CA GLN A 67 18.67 4.42 -1.16
C GLN A 67 18.88 5.20 0.13
N LEU A 68 18.05 6.19 0.39
CA LEU A 68 18.03 7.00 1.60
C LEU A 68 16.61 7.03 2.19
N THR A 69 16.52 6.85 3.50
CA THR A 69 15.24 6.91 4.25
C THR A 69 15.21 8.17 5.10
N PRO A 70 14.32 9.15 4.82
CA PRO A 70 14.12 10.30 5.67
C PRO A 70 13.42 9.90 6.97
N VAL A 71 13.81 10.50 8.09
CA VAL A 71 13.23 10.23 9.42
C VAL A 71 12.54 11.48 9.93
N PHE A 72 11.30 11.31 10.39
CA PHE A 72 10.48 12.35 11.02
C PHE A 72 10.01 11.88 12.38
N PHE A 73 9.90 12.82 13.30
CA PHE A 73 9.31 12.58 14.61
C PHE A 73 7.92 13.21 14.64
N GLY A 74 6.95 12.47 15.15
CA GLY A 74 5.58 12.95 15.22
C GLY A 74 4.69 12.08 16.10
N SER A 75 3.53 12.61 16.44
CA SER A 75 2.51 11.94 17.22
C SER A 75 1.14 12.17 16.58
N ALA A 76 0.53 11.12 16.08
CA ALA A 76 -0.85 11.18 15.56
C ALA A 76 -1.89 11.49 16.66
N LEU A 77 -1.58 11.20 17.91
CA LEU A 77 -2.48 11.47 19.03
C LEU A 77 -2.63 12.96 19.33
N THR A 78 -1.52 13.71 19.21
CA THR A 78 -1.47 15.15 19.51
C THR A 78 -1.35 16.01 18.25
N ASN A 79 -1.27 15.41 17.05
CA ASN A 79 -0.93 16.03 15.76
C ASN A 79 0.47 16.69 15.73
N PHE A 80 1.33 16.38 16.71
CA PHE A 80 2.70 16.87 16.71
C PHE A 80 3.46 16.39 15.46
N GLY A 81 4.04 17.31 14.72
CA GLY A 81 4.88 17.03 13.55
C GLY A 81 4.16 16.44 12.32
N VAL A 82 2.85 16.21 12.37
CA VAL A 82 2.11 15.57 11.29
C VAL A 82 2.04 16.47 10.05
N GLU A 83 1.76 17.76 10.22
CA GLU A 83 1.69 18.72 9.12
C GLU A 83 3.05 18.84 8.41
N THR A 84 4.11 19.05 9.19
CA THR A 84 5.49 19.10 8.67
C THR A 84 5.87 17.83 7.91
N PHE A 85 5.51 16.66 8.46
CA PHE A 85 5.70 15.39 7.75
C PHE A 85 4.97 15.36 6.41
N LEU A 86 3.69 15.75 6.38
CA LEU A 86 2.89 15.71 5.15
C LEU A 86 3.42 16.67 4.09
N GLU A 87 3.86 17.85 4.47
CA GLU A 87 4.47 18.82 3.54
C GLU A 87 5.74 18.26 2.89
N HIS A 88 6.61 17.65 3.69
CA HIS A 88 7.82 17.01 3.16
C HIS A 88 7.48 15.76 2.35
N PHE A 89 6.51 14.95 2.80
CA PHE A 89 6.05 13.78 2.08
C PHE A 89 5.57 14.13 0.66
N LEU A 90 4.77 15.19 0.52
CA LEU A 90 4.33 15.66 -0.80
C LEU A 90 5.49 16.07 -1.72
N LYS A 91 6.56 16.63 -1.17
CA LYS A 91 7.76 16.99 -1.94
C LYS A 91 8.62 15.78 -2.31
N MET A 92 8.60 14.73 -1.48
CA MET A 92 9.41 13.51 -1.67
C MET A 92 8.72 12.45 -2.51
N THR A 93 7.37 12.50 -2.65
CA THR A 93 6.64 11.53 -3.47
C THR A 93 6.96 11.71 -4.95
N THR A 94 7.07 10.58 -5.64
CA THR A 94 7.29 10.53 -7.08
C THR A 94 5.98 10.24 -7.82
N SER A 95 5.94 10.58 -9.11
CA SER A 95 4.94 10.03 -10.02
C SER A 95 5.02 8.49 -10.05
N PRO A 96 3.97 7.79 -10.51
CA PRO A 96 4.01 6.34 -10.66
C PRO A 96 5.25 5.89 -11.44
N LEU A 97 5.99 4.94 -10.89
CA LEU A 97 7.18 4.39 -11.51
C LEU A 97 6.81 3.23 -12.46
N PRO A 98 7.62 2.99 -13.51
CA PRO A 98 7.46 1.82 -14.37
C PRO A 98 7.43 0.52 -13.57
N ARG A 99 6.54 -0.39 -13.94
CA ARG A 99 6.47 -1.73 -13.36
C ARG A 99 7.02 -2.75 -14.34
N THR A 100 7.84 -3.67 -13.84
CA THR A 100 8.44 -4.75 -14.64
C THR A 100 7.39 -5.79 -15.04
N ALA A 101 7.41 -6.17 -16.31
CA ALA A 101 6.66 -7.26 -16.89
C ALA A 101 7.61 -8.22 -17.64
N ASP A 102 7.11 -9.34 -18.09
CA ASP A 102 7.86 -10.33 -18.89
C ASP A 102 8.45 -9.76 -20.20
N CYS A 103 7.85 -8.70 -20.74
CA CYS A 103 8.34 -7.97 -21.91
C CYS A 103 9.25 -6.77 -21.58
N GLY A 104 9.57 -6.54 -20.29
CA GLY A 104 10.34 -5.40 -19.81
C GLY A 104 9.49 -4.39 -19.02
N PRO A 105 10.04 -3.23 -18.65
CA PRO A 105 9.33 -2.21 -17.87
C PRO A 105 8.20 -1.58 -18.68
N ILE A 106 7.02 -1.46 -18.08
CA ILE A 106 5.84 -0.80 -18.66
C ILE A 106 5.81 0.65 -18.16
N ASP A 107 5.83 1.58 -19.10
CA ASP A 107 5.78 3.02 -18.81
C ASP A 107 4.37 3.42 -18.35
N PRO A 108 4.22 4.04 -17.16
CA PRO A 108 2.94 4.56 -16.69
C PRO A 108 2.27 5.55 -17.63
N MET A 109 3.06 6.29 -18.40
CA MET A 109 2.57 7.30 -19.35
C MET A 109 2.15 6.71 -20.71
N SER A 110 2.24 5.40 -20.89
CA SER A 110 1.75 4.71 -22.09
C SER A 110 0.24 4.90 -22.23
N ASP A 111 -0.25 5.03 -23.46
CA ASP A 111 -1.69 5.09 -23.75
C ASP A 111 -2.42 3.76 -23.51
N ASP A 112 -1.68 2.66 -23.50
CA ASP A 112 -2.23 1.33 -23.28
C ASP A 112 -2.52 1.10 -21.80
N PHE A 113 -3.79 0.82 -21.49
CA PHE A 113 -4.21 0.48 -20.14
C PHE A 113 -3.59 -0.83 -19.68
N SER A 114 -3.05 -0.81 -18.46
CA SER A 114 -2.72 -2.02 -17.73
C SER A 114 -2.93 -1.85 -16.23
N ALA A 115 -3.27 -2.96 -15.57
CA ALA A 115 -3.49 -3.00 -14.13
C ALA A 115 -3.00 -4.33 -13.54
N PHE A 116 -2.69 -4.31 -12.26
CA PHE A 116 -2.17 -5.43 -11.50
C PHE A 116 -3.05 -5.70 -10.28
N VAL A 117 -3.54 -6.92 -10.13
CA VAL A 117 -4.32 -7.35 -8.97
C VAL A 117 -3.37 -7.62 -7.80
N PHE A 118 -3.44 -6.79 -6.76
CA PHE A 118 -2.55 -6.94 -5.60
C PHE A 118 -3.25 -7.42 -4.33
N LYS A 119 -4.59 -7.35 -4.28
CA LYS A 119 -5.38 -7.78 -3.13
C LYS A 119 -6.74 -8.29 -3.56
N ILE A 120 -7.21 -9.33 -2.89
CA ILE A 120 -8.59 -9.80 -2.98
C ILE A 120 -9.15 -9.77 -1.57
N GLN A 121 -10.36 -9.27 -1.44
CA GLN A 121 -11.08 -9.25 -0.18
C GLN A 121 -12.53 -9.69 -0.38
N ALA A 122 -12.96 -10.67 0.39
CA ALA A 122 -14.31 -11.18 0.37
C ALA A 122 -15.06 -10.79 1.64
N ASN A 123 -16.41 -10.81 1.55
CA ASN A 123 -17.31 -10.58 2.67
C ASN A 123 -17.07 -9.27 3.43
N MET A 124 -16.69 -8.21 2.73
CA MET A 124 -16.57 -6.87 3.33
C MET A 124 -17.89 -6.39 3.90
N ASN A 125 -18.99 -6.73 3.24
CA ASN A 125 -20.33 -6.56 3.78
C ASN A 125 -20.88 -7.91 4.25
N LYS A 126 -21.14 -8.05 5.55
CA LYS A 126 -21.66 -9.29 6.14
C LYS A 126 -23.04 -9.70 5.59
N ALA A 127 -23.82 -8.74 5.09
CA ALA A 127 -25.14 -8.97 4.50
C ALA A 127 -25.05 -9.48 3.05
N HIS A 128 -23.96 -9.22 2.36
CA HIS A 128 -23.75 -9.59 0.96
C HIS A 128 -22.43 -10.37 0.84
N ARG A 129 -22.48 -11.49 0.11
CA ARG A 129 -21.27 -12.28 -0.19
C ARG A 129 -20.53 -11.61 -1.36
N ASP A 130 -20.07 -10.38 -1.12
CA ASP A 130 -19.27 -9.63 -2.09
C ASP A 130 -17.80 -10.08 -2.04
N ARG A 131 -17.19 -10.08 -3.19
CA ARG A 131 -15.75 -10.27 -3.36
C ARG A 131 -15.26 -9.17 -4.27
N ILE A 132 -14.21 -8.47 -3.82
CA ILE A 132 -13.62 -7.34 -4.53
C ILE A 132 -12.17 -7.67 -4.81
N ALA A 133 -11.77 -7.51 -6.07
CA ALA A 133 -10.38 -7.52 -6.50
C ALA A 133 -9.89 -6.07 -6.57
N PHE A 134 -8.85 -5.76 -5.82
CA PHE A 134 -8.19 -4.46 -5.84
C PHE A 134 -7.05 -4.48 -6.85
N MET A 135 -7.09 -3.53 -7.74
CA MET A 135 -6.14 -3.39 -8.84
C MET A 135 -5.46 -2.02 -8.76
N ARG A 136 -4.13 -2.02 -8.89
CA ARG A 136 -3.39 -0.79 -9.17
C ARG A 136 -3.30 -0.63 -10.68
N ILE A 137 -3.65 0.55 -11.20
CA ILE A 137 -3.44 0.90 -12.59
C ILE A 137 -1.95 1.19 -12.78
N CYS A 138 -1.31 0.46 -13.68
CA CYS A 138 0.13 0.54 -13.92
C CYS A 138 0.47 1.42 -15.13
N SER A 139 -0.42 1.49 -16.13
CA SER A 139 -0.25 2.37 -17.30
C SER A 139 -1.59 2.77 -17.91
N GLY A 140 -1.58 3.88 -18.62
CA GLY A 140 -2.69 4.39 -19.40
C GLY A 140 -3.91 4.80 -18.57
N LYS A 141 -5.07 4.76 -19.22
CA LYS A 141 -6.35 5.18 -18.66
C LYS A 141 -7.32 4.01 -18.63
N PHE A 142 -7.86 3.71 -17.46
CA PHE A 142 -9.02 2.85 -17.29
C PHE A 142 -10.30 3.57 -17.75
N ASP A 143 -11.14 2.86 -18.46
CA ASP A 143 -12.47 3.30 -18.91
C ASP A 143 -13.46 2.15 -18.67
N ALA A 144 -14.45 2.38 -17.81
CA ALA A 144 -15.43 1.37 -17.41
C ALA A 144 -16.29 0.83 -18.57
N THR A 145 -16.36 1.56 -19.68
CA THR A 145 -17.14 1.16 -20.86
C THR A 145 -16.38 0.19 -21.77
N LYS A 146 -15.05 0.13 -21.64
CA LYS A 146 -14.18 -0.67 -22.51
C LYS A 146 -13.99 -2.08 -22.00
N GLU A 147 -13.73 -2.98 -22.95
CA GLU A 147 -13.29 -4.33 -22.65
C GLU A 147 -11.80 -4.33 -22.29
N VAL A 148 -11.44 -5.19 -21.37
CA VAL A 148 -10.07 -5.47 -20.97
C VAL A 148 -9.72 -6.94 -21.25
N TYR A 149 -8.45 -7.27 -21.24
CA TYR A 149 -7.95 -8.62 -21.36
C TYR A 149 -7.34 -9.09 -20.05
N HIS A 150 -7.86 -10.18 -19.50
CA HIS A 150 -7.33 -10.88 -18.35
C HIS A 150 -6.27 -11.88 -18.83
N VAL A 151 -5.01 -11.61 -18.55
CA VAL A 151 -3.88 -12.34 -19.14
C VAL A 151 -3.83 -13.79 -18.67
N GLN A 152 -3.87 -14.03 -17.35
CA GLN A 152 -3.80 -15.37 -16.78
C GLN A 152 -5.04 -16.21 -17.09
N GLY A 153 -6.19 -15.57 -17.25
CA GLY A 153 -7.43 -16.22 -17.65
C GLY A 153 -7.62 -16.38 -19.16
N ASP A 154 -6.71 -15.83 -19.98
CA ASP A 154 -6.74 -15.81 -21.45
C ASP A 154 -8.12 -15.42 -22.02
N LYS A 155 -8.72 -14.36 -21.48
CA LYS A 155 -10.07 -13.95 -21.90
C LYS A 155 -10.28 -12.43 -21.88
N LYS A 156 -11.13 -11.97 -22.79
CA LYS A 156 -11.67 -10.61 -22.77
C LYS A 156 -12.85 -10.53 -21.82
N MET A 157 -12.98 -9.40 -21.12
CA MET A 157 -14.07 -9.16 -20.19
C MET A 157 -14.26 -7.67 -19.94
N ARG A 158 -15.36 -7.31 -19.29
CA ARG A 158 -15.55 -5.98 -18.70
C ARG A 158 -15.36 -6.08 -17.20
N LEU A 159 -14.72 -5.09 -16.62
CA LEU A 159 -14.61 -4.98 -15.17
C LEU A 159 -15.96 -4.50 -14.61
N LEU A 160 -16.49 -5.24 -13.64
CA LEU A 160 -17.82 -4.97 -13.10
C LEU A 160 -17.73 -4.06 -11.85
N GLN A 161 -18.60 -3.06 -11.80
CA GLN A 161 -18.76 -2.16 -10.67
C GLN A 161 -17.43 -1.57 -10.16
N PRO A 162 -16.64 -0.91 -11.03
CA PRO A 162 -15.38 -0.31 -10.60
C PRO A 162 -15.67 0.79 -9.59
N GLN A 163 -14.96 0.76 -8.47
CA GLN A 163 -15.17 1.69 -7.35
C GLN A 163 -13.83 2.10 -6.75
N GLN A 164 -13.79 3.33 -6.31
CA GLN A 164 -12.76 3.83 -5.39
C GLN A 164 -13.29 3.77 -3.97
N MET A 165 -12.42 3.39 -3.05
CA MET A 165 -12.75 3.31 -1.64
C MET A 165 -12.01 4.41 -0.89
N MET A 166 -12.76 5.17 -0.08
CA MET A 166 -12.21 6.11 0.86
C MET A 166 -12.83 5.82 2.24
N ALA A 167 -12.06 5.21 3.12
CA ALA A 167 -12.51 4.65 4.38
C ALA A 167 -13.73 3.71 4.17
N GLU A 168 -14.90 4.03 4.72
CA GLU A 168 -16.13 3.24 4.57
C GLU A 168 -16.94 3.60 3.31
N SER A 169 -16.64 4.73 2.68
CA SER A 169 -17.38 5.19 1.49
C SER A 169 -16.86 4.52 0.22
N ARG A 170 -17.80 4.18 -0.66
CA ARG A 170 -17.52 3.59 -1.97
C ARG A 170 -18.10 4.51 -3.05
N HIS A 171 -17.28 4.89 -4.00
CA HIS A 171 -17.68 5.70 -5.13
C HIS A 171 -17.45 4.92 -6.42
N VAL A 172 -18.48 4.81 -7.24
CA VAL A 172 -18.34 4.25 -8.59
C VAL A 172 -17.47 5.19 -9.40
N VAL A 173 -16.51 4.64 -10.14
CA VAL A 173 -15.60 5.40 -11.00
C VAL A 173 -15.73 4.93 -12.44
N ASP A 174 -15.87 5.89 -13.35
CA ASP A 174 -15.93 5.62 -14.78
C ASP A 174 -14.54 5.63 -15.41
N GLU A 175 -13.63 6.38 -14.84
CA GLU A 175 -12.27 6.59 -15.32
C GLU A 175 -11.27 6.57 -14.17
N ALA A 176 -10.07 6.04 -14.42
CA ALA A 176 -8.95 6.08 -13.49
C ALA A 176 -7.62 6.02 -14.27
N TYR A 177 -6.53 6.46 -13.66
CA TYR A 177 -5.25 6.66 -14.33
C TYR A 177 -4.12 5.88 -13.65
N ALA A 178 -2.99 5.78 -14.32
CA ALA A 178 -1.79 5.15 -13.76
C ALA A 178 -1.45 5.70 -12.37
N GLY A 179 -1.29 4.80 -11.41
CA GLY A 179 -1.11 5.10 -9.98
C GLY A 179 -2.37 4.97 -9.15
N ASP A 180 -3.56 5.09 -9.74
CA ASP A 180 -4.82 4.89 -9.03
C ASP A 180 -5.05 3.44 -8.64
N ILE A 181 -5.82 3.26 -7.56
CA ILE A 181 -6.30 1.96 -7.11
C ILE A 181 -7.82 1.94 -7.29
N ILE A 182 -8.29 0.90 -7.98
CA ILE A 182 -9.72 0.61 -8.12
C ILE A 182 -10.05 -0.76 -7.56
N GLY A 183 -11.22 -0.89 -6.95
CA GLY A 183 -11.81 -2.18 -6.59
C GLY A 183 -12.85 -2.57 -7.62
N VAL A 184 -12.84 -3.81 -8.08
CA VAL A 184 -13.85 -4.34 -9.00
C VAL A 184 -14.54 -5.53 -8.40
N PHE A 185 -15.83 -5.71 -8.70
CA PHE A 185 -16.55 -6.90 -8.29
C PHE A 185 -15.90 -8.14 -8.94
N ASP A 186 -15.58 -9.13 -8.11
CA ASP A 186 -14.96 -10.37 -8.55
C ASP A 186 -15.88 -11.56 -8.34
N PRO A 187 -16.40 -12.18 -9.41
CA PRO A 187 -17.19 -13.42 -9.29
C PRO A 187 -16.34 -14.66 -8.95
N GLY A 188 -15.09 -14.50 -8.56
CA GLY A 188 -14.16 -15.57 -8.21
C GLY A 188 -13.22 -15.96 -9.35
N ILE A 189 -12.90 -15.03 -10.23
CA ILE A 189 -12.06 -15.26 -11.42
C ILE A 189 -10.65 -14.66 -11.31
N PHE A 190 -10.47 -13.69 -10.42
CA PHE A 190 -9.18 -13.05 -10.22
C PHE A 190 -8.36 -13.74 -9.13
N SER A 191 -7.06 -13.69 -9.29
CA SER A 191 -6.06 -14.07 -8.31
C SER A 191 -5.09 -12.92 -8.05
N ILE A 192 -4.49 -12.89 -6.87
CA ILE A 192 -3.40 -11.94 -6.58
C ILE A 192 -2.25 -12.24 -7.54
N GLY A 193 -1.73 -11.20 -8.19
CA GLY A 193 -0.70 -11.32 -9.21
C GLY A 193 -1.24 -11.27 -10.65
N ASP A 194 -2.56 -11.28 -10.83
CA ASP A 194 -3.14 -11.21 -12.17
C ASP A 194 -2.88 -9.86 -12.85
N THR A 195 -2.65 -9.95 -14.15
CA THR A 195 -2.46 -8.80 -15.05
C THR A 195 -3.69 -8.57 -15.89
N ILE A 196 -4.15 -7.35 -15.93
CA ILE A 196 -5.25 -6.90 -16.79
C ILE A 196 -4.70 -5.85 -17.74
N CYS A 197 -4.98 -5.94 -19.03
CA CYS A 197 -4.46 -4.99 -20.00
C CYS A 197 -5.45 -4.72 -21.15
N THR A 198 -5.08 -3.77 -21.99
CA THR A 198 -5.80 -3.50 -23.25
C THR A 198 -5.88 -4.76 -24.12
N PRO A 199 -7.03 -5.12 -24.71
CA PRO A 199 -7.14 -6.26 -25.61
C PRO A 199 -6.14 -6.18 -26.78
N GLY A 200 -5.45 -7.29 -27.03
CA GLY A 200 -4.39 -7.38 -28.05
C GLY A 200 -2.98 -7.21 -27.52
N LYS A 201 -2.83 -6.72 -26.29
CA LYS A 201 -1.56 -6.76 -25.54
C LYS A 201 -1.52 -8.02 -24.70
N LYS A 202 -0.40 -8.73 -24.71
CA LYS A 202 -0.21 -9.97 -23.95
C LYS A 202 1.14 -9.88 -23.25
N PHE A 203 1.14 -9.41 -22.03
CA PHE A 203 2.29 -9.43 -21.13
C PHE A 203 1.80 -9.66 -19.71
N ALA A 204 2.64 -10.22 -18.86
CA ALA A 204 2.35 -10.43 -17.44
C ALA A 204 3.31 -9.63 -16.57
N PHE A 205 2.78 -8.91 -15.60
CA PHE A 205 3.61 -8.29 -14.58
C PHE A 205 4.24 -9.34 -13.67
N GLU A 206 5.43 -9.02 -13.16
CA GLU A 206 6.02 -9.82 -12.10
C GLU A 206 5.10 -9.90 -10.89
N GLY A 207 4.93 -11.11 -10.37
CA GLY A 207 4.07 -11.38 -9.22
C GLY A 207 4.59 -10.75 -7.93
N ILE A 208 3.76 -10.83 -6.88
CA ILE A 208 4.17 -10.47 -5.53
C ILE A 208 4.99 -11.62 -4.97
N PRO A 209 6.18 -11.36 -4.38
CA PRO A 209 6.97 -12.39 -3.73
C PRO A 209 6.15 -13.11 -2.65
N THR A 210 6.19 -14.43 -2.66
CA THR A 210 5.53 -15.26 -1.64
C THR A 210 6.60 -15.75 -0.67
N PHE A 211 6.41 -15.47 0.62
CA PHE A 211 7.29 -15.97 1.67
C PHE A 211 6.90 -17.40 2.05
N ALA A 212 7.90 -18.19 2.43
CA ALA A 212 7.66 -19.51 2.97
C ALA A 212 6.95 -19.38 4.33
N PRO A 213 5.91 -20.20 4.62
CA PRO A 213 5.26 -20.17 5.92
C PRO A 213 6.22 -20.57 7.04
N GLU A 214 6.10 -19.90 8.18
CA GLU A 214 6.85 -20.19 9.40
C GLU A 214 6.01 -20.99 10.42
N HIS A 215 4.69 -20.81 10.39
CA HIS A 215 3.76 -21.48 11.29
C HIS A 215 2.78 -22.39 10.53
N PHE A 216 2.56 -23.59 11.06
CA PHE A 216 1.68 -24.57 10.44
C PHE A 216 0.65 -25.07 11.43
N ALA A 217 -0.59 -25.27 10.96
CA ALA A 217 -1.66 -25.86 11.73
C ALA A 217 -2.47 -26.85 10.88
N ARG A 218 -2.90 -27.96 11.48
CA ARG A 218 -3.87 -28.88 10.88
C ARG A 218 -5.28 -28.39 11.15
N VAL A 219 -6.05 -28.26 10.09
CA VAL A 219 -7.44 -27.79 10.15
C VAL A 219 -8.34 -28.88 9.58
N ARG A 220 -9.32 -29.29 10.36
CA ARG A 220 -10.31 -30.28 9.94
C ARG A 220 -11.73 -29.78 10.13
N GLN A 221 -12.62 -30.27 9.29
CA GLN A 221 -14.06 -30.04 9.48
C GLN A 221 -14.56 -30.77 10.70
N ILE A 222 -15.41 -30.15 11.51
CA ILE A 222 -16.07 -30.78 12.66
C ILE A 222 -17.36 -31.46 12.18
N ASP A 223 -18.11 -30.81 11.30
CA ASP A 223 -19.38 -31.26 10.78
C ASP A 223 -19.23 -31.70 9.32
N THR A 224 -19.32 -33.01 9.08
CA THR A 224 -19.18 -33.59 7.72
C THR A 224 -20.25 -33.13 6.75
N MET A 225 -21.42 -32.72 7.21
CA MET A 225 -22.50 -32.17 6.38
C MET A 225 -22.11 -30.79 5.79
N LYS A 226 -21.19 -30.07 6.42
CA LYS A 226 -20.70 -28.75 5.98
C LYS A 226 -19.43 -28.82 5.14
N ARG A 227 -19.04 -29.97 4.62
CA ARG A 227 -17.82 -30.17 3.85
C ARG A 227 -17.66 -29.16 2.69
N LYS A 228 -18.72 -28.94 1.92
CA LYS A 228 -18.67 -27.97 0.80
C LYS A 228 -18.40 -26.55 1.28
N GLN A 229 -18.95 -26.15 2.43
CA GLN A 229 -18.74 -24.83 3.02
C GLN A 229 -17.30 -24.70 3.54
N PHE A 230 -16.79 -25.75 4.19
CA PHE A 230 -15.42 -25.81 4.70
C PHE A 230 -14.40 -25.62 3.56
N VAL A 231 -14.48 -26.45 2.51
CA VAL A 231 -13.57 -26.39 1.37
C VAL A 231 -13.65 -25.01 0.67
N LYS A 232 -14.86 -24.48 0.46
CA LYS A 232 -15.05 -23.18 -0.13
C LYS A 232 -14.44 -22.07 0.73
N GLY A 233 -14.66 -22.09 2.04
CA GLY A 233 -14.14 -21.08 2.97
C GLY A 233 -12.63 -21.08 3.04
N ILE A 234 -11.99 -22.24 3.16
CA ILE A 234 -10.53 -22.36 3.18
C ILE A 234 -9.90 -21.86 1.87
N ASN A 235 -10.44 -22.27 0.73
CA ASN A 235 -9.94 -21.80 -0.56
C ASN A 235 -10.11 -20.27 -0.72
N GLN A 236 -11.21 -19.72 -0.22
CA GLN A 236 -11.42 -18.27 -0.23
C GLN A 236 -10.36 -17.54 0.59
N ILE A 237 -10.07 -17.98 1.81
CA ILE A 237 -9.04 -17.39 2.68
C ILE A 237 -7.66 -17.50 2.02
N ALA A 238 -7.36 -18.62 1.37
CA ALA A 238 -6.10 -18.78 0.63
C ALA A 238 -6.02 -17.82 -0.58
N GLN A 239 -7.10 -17.63 -1.31
CA GLN A 239 -7.18 -16.69 -2.43
C GLN A 239 -7.05 -15.22 -2.00
N GLU A 240 -7.41 -14.90 -0.75
CA GLU A 240 -7.15 -13.59 -0.15
C GLU A 240 -5.68 -13.40 0.28
N GLY A 241 -4.85 -14.44 0.15
CA GLY A 241 -3.42 -14.41 0.49
C GLY A 241 -3.12 -14.54 1.99
N ALA A 242 -4.13 -14.84 2.82
CA ALA A 242 -3.96 -14.93 4.26
C ALA A 242 -3.29 -16.23 4.72
N ILE A 243 -3.43 -17.30 3.95
CA ILE A 243 -2.87 -18.63 4.25
C ILE A 243 -2.37 -19.31 2.97
N GLN A 244 -1.41 -20.21 3.14
CA GLN A 244 -1.05 -21.22 2.13
C GLN A 244 -1.64 -22.57 2.52
N ILE A 245 -2.18 -23.32 1.54
CA ILE A 245 -2.79 -24.62 1.76
C ILE A 245 -1.83 -25.70 1.32
N PHE A 246 -1.61 -26.67 2.21
CA PHE A 246 -0.84 -27.88 1.94
C PHE A 246 -1.72 -29.10 2.17
N GLN A 247 -1.56 -30.10 1.35
CA GLN A 247 -2.28 -31.36 1.46
C GLN A 247 -1.27 -32.51 1.46
N GLU A 248 -1.46 -33.46 2.39
CA GLU A 248 -0.64 -34.68 2.37
C GLU A 248 -0.97 -35.50 1.12
N PHE A 249 0.03 -36.13 0.56
CA PHE A 249 -0.13 -37.00 -0.60
C PHE A 249 -1.08 -38.17 -0.25
N ASN A 250 -2.05 -38.42 -1.08
CA ASN A 250 -3.11 -39.44 -0.93
C ASN A 250 -4.10 -39.25 0.25
N THR A 251 -4.18 -38.09 0.87
CA THR A 251 -5.23 -37.76 1.83
C THR A 251 -6.38 -36.98 1.19
N GLY A 252 -7.59 -37.19 1.68
CA GLY A 252 -8.76 -36.40 1.24
C GLY A 252 -8.73 -34.99 1.80
N MET A 253 -9.59 -34.09 1.27
CA MET A 253 -9.73 -32.72 1.79
C MET A 253 -10.52 -32.64 3.12
N GLU A 254 -10.50 -33.69 3.92
CA GLU A 254 -11.14 -33.71 5.24
C GLU A 254 -10.27 -33.05 6.30
N GLU A 255 -8.96 -33.12 6.09
CA GLU A 255 -7.94 -32.46 6.88
C GLU A 255 -6.93 -31.80 5.94
N ILE A 256 -6.61 -30.56 6.19
CA ILE A 256 -5.64 -29.79 5.44
C ILE A 256 -4.63 -29.15 6.39
N ILE A 257 -3.43 -28.89 5.89
CA ILE A 257 -2.42 -28.13 6.61
C ILE A 257 -2.48 -26.69 6.07
N VAL A 258 -2.62 -25.74 6.95
CA VAL A 258 -2.51 -24.31 6.63
C VAL A 258 -1.19 -23.78 7.14
N GLY A 259 -0.52 -22.99 6.31
CA GLY A 259 0.72 -22.31 6.65
C GLY A 259 0.54 -20.80 6.58
N VAL A 260 1.16 -20.08 7.51
CA VAL A 260 1.19 -18.60 7.57
C VAL A 260 2.61 -18.13 7.86
N VAL A 261 2.91 -16.92 7.45
CA VAL A 261 4.16 -16.20 7.74
C VAL A 261 4.05 -15.54 9.09
#